data_2eef1e13e0e5e45a1eaf53da9e5c7414
#
_entry.id   2eef1e13e0e5e45a1eaf53da9e5c7414
#
_cell.length_a   1.000
_cell.length_b   1.000
_cell.length_c   1.000
_cell.angle_alpha   90.00
_cell.angle_beta   90.00
_cell.angle_gamma   90.00
#
_symmetry.space_group_name_H-M   'P 1'
#
loop_
_entity.id
_entity.type
_entity.pdbx_description
1 polymer ?
#
loop_
_entity_poly.entity_id
_entity_poly.type
_entity_poly.pdbx_seq_one_letter_code
_entity_poly.pdbx_strand_id
1 'polypeptide(L)' 'RGTKVNPGQNVGMGKDHTLFATIAGSVVYENKRGGKKFVRIEPVAAGD' A
#
# COMPACT_ATOMS: atom_id res chain seq x y z
N ARG A 1 9.04 -17.57 -1.64
CA ARG A 1 8.78 -17.06 -1.64
C ARG A 1 9.12 -15.74 -1.33
N GLY A 2 9.76 -15.10 -0.94
CA GLY A 2 10.13 -13.77 -0.77
C GLY A 2 9.17 -13.01 0.10
N THR A 3 9.48 -11.78 0.25
CA THR A 3 8.72 -10.93 1.11
C THR A 3 7.43 -10.52 0.43
N LYS A 4 6.33 -10.74 1.12
CA LYS A 4 5.08 -10.34 0.58
C LYS A 4 4.80 -8.92 0.91
N VAL A 5 4.23 -8.18 0.00
CA VAL A 5 3.81 -6.82 0.26
C VAL A 5 2.35 -6.86 0.66
N ASN A 6 2.06 -6.32 1.82
CA ASN A 6 0.70 -6.33 2.34
C ASN A 6 0.02 -5.00 2.07
N PRO A 7 -1.29 -5.01 1.87
CA PRO A 7 -2.00 -3.76 1.63
C PRO A 7 -2.11 -2.97 2.93
N GLY A 8 -1.76 -1.71 2.85
CA GLY A 8 -1.89 -0.83 3.98
C GLY A 8 -3.11 0.04 3.81
N GLN A 9 -2.97 1.28 4.26
CA GLN A 9 -4.07 2.20 4.20
C GLN A 9 -4.37 2.61 2.77
N ASN A 10 -5.63 2.67 2.42
CA ASN A 10 -6.07 3.10 1.09
C ASN A 10 -5.57 2.21 -0.03
N VAL A 11 -5.33 0.95 0.29
CA VAL A 11 -4.90 -0.02 -0.70
C VAL A 11 -5.80 -1.23 -0.60
N GLY A 12 -6.26 -1.69 -1.75
CA GLY A 12 -7.08 -2.89 -1.78
C GLY A 12 -6.30 -4.04 -2.38
N MET A 13 -6.81 -5.25 -2.16
CA MET A 13 -6.17 -6.43 -2.70
C MET A 13 -7.18 -7.23 -3.48
N GLY A 14 -6.82 -7.60 -4.69
CA GLY A 14 -7.70 -8.41 -5.51
C GLY A 14 -7.61 -9.88 -5.17
N LYS A 15 -8.38 -10.68 -5.87
CA LYS A 15 -8.42 -12.09 -5.61
C LYS A 15 -7.10 -12.77 -5.88
N ASP A 16 -6.37 -12.27 -6.85
CA ASP A 16 -5.09 -12.86 -7.19
C ASP A 16 -3.96 -12.13 -6.50
N HIS A 17 -4.26 -11.50 -5.40
CA HIS A 17 -3.25 -10.78 -4.60
C HIS A 17 -2.71 -9.57 -5.31
N THR A 18 -3.45 -9.04 -6.25
CA THR A 18 -3.06 -7.81 -6.92
C THR A 18 -3.40 -6.63 -6.04
N LEU A 19 -2.46 -5.75 -5.84
CA LEU A 19 -2.70 -4.56 -5.04
C LEU A 19 -3.10 -3.40 -5.92
N PHE A 20 -4.00 -2.58 -5.43
CA PHE A 20 -4.41 -1.42 -6.17
C PHE A 20 -4.77 -0.29 -5.21
N ALA A 21 -4.60 0.92 -5.70
CA ALA A 21 -4.92 2.08 -4.89
C ALA A 21 -6.43 2.30 -4.90
N THR A 22 -6.97 2.61 -3.74
CA THR A 22 -8.39 2.90 -3.66
C THR A 22 -8.65 4.39 -3.74
N ILE A 23 -7.60 5.18 -3.66
CA ILE A 23 -7.73 6.62 -3.82
C ILE A 23 -6.51 7.11 -4.58
N ALA A 24 -6.62 8.32 -5.07
CA ALA A 24 -5.48 8.92 -5.74
C ALA A 24 -4.50 9.44 -4.70
N GLY A 25 -3.23 9.26 -4.93
CA GLY A 25 -2.24 9.73 -3.98
C GLY A 25 -0.89 9.15 -4.29
N SER A 26 0.01 9.34 -3.38
CA SER A 26 1.38 8.87 -3.52
C SER A 26 1.54 7.50 -2.88
N VAL A 27 2.33 6.69 -3.54
CA VAL A 27 2.60 5.34 -3.02
C VAL A 27 3.72 5.43 -2.01
N VAL A 28 3.48 4.88 -0.84
CA VAL A 28 4.48 4.87 0.22
C VAL A 28 4.68 3.44 0.67
N TYR A 29 5.93 3.04 0.73
CA TYR A 29 6.26 1.71 1.21
C TYR A 29 6.79 1.80 2.62
N GLU A 30 6.40 0.86 3.44
CA GLU A 30 6.86 0.83 4.82
C GLU A 30 7.37 -0.55 5.18
N ASN A 31 8.46 -0.59 5.93
CA ASN A 31 8.97 -1.83 6.43
C ASN A 31 8.61 -1.96 7.90
N LYS A 32 8.01 -3.09 8.25
CA LYS A 32 7.67 -3.33 9.63
C LYS A 32 8.61 -4.37 10.22
N ARG A 33 8.53 -4.49 11.53
CA ARG A 33 9.34 -5.46 12.18
C ARG A 33 9.05 -6.83 11.64
N GLY A 34 10.00 -7.71 11.62
CA GLY A 34 9.79 -9.05 11.13
C GLY A 34 9.88 -9.18 9.63
N GLY A 35 10.40 -8.17 8.98
CA GLY A 35 10.57 -8.25 7.54
C GLY A 35 9.31 -8.07 6.74
N LYS A 36 8.28 -7.56 7.35
CA LYS A 36 7.03 -7.34 6.63
C LYS A 36 7.04 -6.02 5.92
N LYS A 37 6.52 -6.01 4.73
CA LYS A 37 6.40 -4.79 3.96
C LYS A 37 4.95 -4.44 3.75
N PHE A 38 4.65 -3.16 3.83
CA PHE A 38 3.32 -2.65 3.59
C PHE A 38 3.38 -1.52 2.59
N VAL A 39 2.36 -1.42 1.77
CA VAL A 39 2.24 -0.31 0.85
C VAL A 39 0.96 0.44 1.20
N ARG A 40 1.04 1.75 1.20
CA ARG A 40 -0.13 2.56 1.46
C ARG A 40 -0.14 3.75 0.52
N ILE A 41 -1.30 4.33 0.37
CA ILE A 41 -1.46 5.50 -0.49
C ILE A 41 -1.70 6.69 0.40
N GLU A 42 -0.87 7.70 0.26
CA GLU A 42 -1.05 8.94 0.98
C GLU A 42 -1.86 9.88 0.12
N PRO A 43 -3.01 10.32 0.58
CA PRO A 43 -3.83 11.18 -0.26
C PRO A 43 -3.10 12.48 -0.58
N VAL A 44 -3.29 12.92 -1.76
CA VAL A 44 -2.74 14.20 -2.16
C VAL A 44 -3.46 15.27 -1.37
N ALA A 45 -2.72 16.17 -0.81
CA ALA A 45 -3.32 17.23 -0.04
C ALA A 45 -4.14 18.08 -0.97
N ALA A 46 -5.38 17.94 -0.86
CA ALA A 46 -6.20 18.66 -1.77
C ALA A 46 -6.13 20.11 -1.47
N GLY A 47 -6.27 20.81 -2.29
CA GLY A 47 -6.32 22.15 -2.09
C GLY A 47 -5.11 22.77 -1.90
N ASP A 48 -4.47 22.07 -1.92
CA ASP A 48 -3.50 22.54 -1.75
C ASP A 48 -3.21 22.86 -2.53
#